data_f10de9907eacfa2b0bb9844e4b8e3783
#
_entry.id   f10de9907eacfa2b0bb9844e4b8e3783
#
_cell.length_a   1.000
_cell.length_b   1.000
_cell.length_c   1.000
_cell.angle_alpha   90.00
_cell.angle_beta   90.00
_cell.angle_gamma   90.00
#
_symmetry.space_group_name_H-M   'P 1'
#
loop_
_entity.id
_entity.type
_entity.pdbx_description
1 polymer ?
#
loop_
_entity_poly.entity_id
_entity_poly.type
_entity_poly.pdbx_seq_one_letter_code
_entity_poly.pdbx_strand_id
1 'polypeptide(L)'
;MIQQQYPSQLLEKAVQEFSKLPGIGRKTALRLVLWLLRQDDTDVAAFAEAVSRLKAEVKYCKVCHNISDTDVCPICADHRRDQSTVCVVENIQDVMAIENTQQFHGLYHVLGGVISPMDGMGPADIEIDSLIKRVGEGEVTEVILALSPTMEGDTTNFYIYRKLAPSGVKVSVIARGIAVGNELEYADEVTLGRSIANRTLFEEK
;
A
#
# COMPACT_ATOMS: atom_id res chain seq x y z
N MET A 1 27.71 -18.05 -21.77
CA MET A 1 27.28 -17.96 -20.36
C MET A 1 27.74 -19.24 -19.67
N ILE A 2 28.59 -19.15 -18.65
CA ILE A 2 29.04 -20.32 -17.88
C ILE A 2 27.83 -20.80 -17.08
N GLN A 3 27.32 -21.97 -17.42
CA GLN A 3 26.22 -22.61 -16.69
C GLN A 3 26.79 -23.09 -15.34
N GLN A 4 26.35 -22.46 -14.25
CA GLN A 4 26.78 -22.82 -12.91
C GLN A 4 26.25 -24.22 -12.62
N GLN A 5 27.12 -25.22 -12.55
CA GLN A 5 26.74 -26.59 -12.19
C GLN A 5 26.53 -26.67 -10.67
N TYR A 6 25.35 -27.12 -10.26
CA TYR A 6 25.05 -27.38 -8.87
C TYR A 6 25.30 -28.86 -8.54
N PRO A 7 25.86 -29.18 -7.35
CA PRO A 7 26.13 -30.57 -6.96
C PRO A 7 24.87 -31.37 -6.65
N SER A 8 23.70 -30.72 -6.56
CA SER A 8 22.42 -31.33 -6.23
C SER A 8 21.29 -30.65 -7.00
N GLN A 9 20.39 -31.47 -7.56
CA GLN A 9 19.18 -30.98 -8.20
C GLN A 9 18.23 -30.25 -7.22
N LEU A 10 18.17 -30.70 -5.96
CA LEU A 10 17.38 -30.04 -4.91
C LEU A 10 17.92 -28.66 -4.61
N LEU A 11 19.25 -28.51 -4.53
CA LEU A 11 19.89 -27.21 -4.34
C LEU A 11 19.58 -26.28 -5.53
N GLU A 12 19.71 -26.78 -6.74
CA GLU A 12 19.42 -25.99 -7.94
C GLU A 12 17.97 -25.49 -7.96
N LYS A 13 17.01 -26.40 -7.69
CA LYS A 13 15.58 -26.06 -7.65
C LYS A 13 15.29 -25.00 -6.59
N ALA A 14 15.82 -25.13 -5.39
CA ALA A 14 15.65 -24.13 -4.34
C ALA A 14 16.22 -22.76 -4.75
N VAL A 15 17.44 -22.73 -5.33
CA VAL A 15 18.03 -21.48 -5.84
C VAL A 15 17.18 -20.86 -6.95
N GLN A 16 16.61 -21.66 -7.84
CA GLN A 16 15.70 -21.17 -8.88
C GLN A 16 14.46 -20.51 -8.28
N GLU A 17 13.81 -21.15 -7.29
CA GLU A 17 12.61 -20.58 -6.66
C GLU A 17 12.92 -19.29 -5.90
N PHE A 18 14.00 -19.24 -5.12
CA PHE A 18 14.41 -18.00 -4.45
C PHE A 18 14.77 -16.87 -5.43
N SER A 19 15.34 -17.22 -6.60
CA SER A 19 15.69 -16.22 -7.60
C SER A 19 14.51 -15.61 -8.37
N LYS A 20 13.30 -16.16 -8.20
CA LYS A 20 12.05 -15.56 -8.71
C LYS A 20 11.56 -14.39 -7.86
N LEU A 21 12.04 -14.27 -6.62
CA LEU A 21 11.65 -13.20 -5.74
C LEU A 21 12.23 -11.86 -6.23
N PRO A 22 11.45 -10.76 -6.22
CA PRO A 22 11.91 -9.45 -6.66
C PRO A 22 13.19 -9.02 -5.91
N GLY A 23 14.19 -8.53 -6.63
CA GLY A 23 15.46 -8.11 -6.04
C GLY A 23 16.42 -9.25 -5.64
N ILE A 24 16.04 -10.51 -5.79
CA ILE A 24 16.87 -11.67 -5.46
C ILE A 24 17.54 -12.23 -6.72
N GLY A 25 18.81 -11.89 -6.91
CA GLY A 25 19.63 -12.50 -7.96
C GLY A 25 20.16 -13.87 -7.56
N ARG A 26 20.61 -14.66 -8.55
CA ARG A 26 21.12 -16.04 -8.34
C ARG A 26 22.18 -16.18 -7.23
N LYS A 27 23.10 -15.23 -7.10
CA LYS A 27 24.12 -15.24 -6.04
C LYS A 27 23.52 -15.10 -4.65
N THR A 28 22.54 -14.20 -4.50
CA THR A 28 21.82 -14.00 -3.24
C THR A 28 20.97 -15.23 -2.94
N ALA A 29 20.25 -15.76 -3.92
CA ALA A 29 19.45 -16.97 -3.79
C ALA A 29 20.29 -18.15 -3.28
N LEU A 30 21.46 -18.40 -3.91
CA LEU A 30 22.38 -19.46 -3.46
C LEU A 30 22.82 -19.25 -2.01
N ARG A 31 23.17 -18.02 -1.62
CA ARG A 31 23.57 -17.70 -0.24
C ARG A 31 22.46 -18.00 0.76
N LEU A 32 21.22 -17.62 0.43
CA LEU A 32 20.04 -17.87 1.27
C LEU A 32 19.76 -19.37 1.42
N VAL A 33 19.79 -20.13 0.32
CA VAL A 33 19.56 -21.57 0.34
C VAL A 33 20.66 -22.30 1.12
N LEU A 34 21.93 -21.92 0.95
CA LEU A 34 23.03 -22.50 1.73
C LEU A 34 22.96 -22.13 3.22
N TRP A 35 22.37 -20.99 3.57
CA TRP A 35 22.09 -20.63 4.96
C TRP A 35 20.98 -21.51 5.52
N LEU A 36 19.87 -21.74 4.79
CA LEU A 36 18.79 -22.63 5.20
C LEU A 36 19.26 -24.06 5.45
N LEU A 37 20.21 -24.58 4.66
CA LEU A 37 20.81 -25.91 4.86
C LEU A 37 21.60 -26.06 6.18
N ARG A 38 21.85 -24.97 6.88
CA ARG A 38 22.54 -24.95 8.19
C ARG A 38 21.59 -24.75 9.36
N GLN A 39 20.30 -24.51 9.08
CA GLN A 39 19.28 -24.36 10.10
C GLN A 39 18.72 -25.73 10.49
N ASP A 40 18.07 -25.78 11.64
CA ASP A 40 17.37 -26.99 12.07
C ASP A 40 16.16 -27.28 11.18
N ASP A 41 15.87 -28.54 10.95
CA ASP A 41 14.76 -28.98 10.09
C ASP A 41 13.42 -28.38 10.51
N THR A 42 13.21 -28.19 11.82
CA THR A 42 12.01 -27.55 12.39
C THR A 42 11.88 -26.09 11.96
N ASP A 43 12.97 -25.34 11.92
CA ASP A 43 12.95 -23.93 11.53
C ASP A 43 12.70 -23.76 10.04
N VAL A 44 13.29 -24.63 9.23
CA VAL A 44 13.06 -24.66 7.77
C VAL A 44 11.61 -25.04 7.46
N ALA A 45 11.07 -26.03 8.17
CA ALA A 45 9.66 -26.43 8.01
C ALA A 45 8.70 -25.31 8.41
N ALA A 46 8.95 -24.63 9.54
CA ALA A 46 8.14 -23.50 9.99
C ALA A 46 8.17 -22.33 8.99
N PHE A 47 9.34 -22.01 8.43
CA PHE A 47 9.46 -21.00 7.38
C PHE A 47 8.67 -21.37 6.14
N ALA A 48 8.79 -22.59 5.65
CA ALA A 48 8.07 -23.06 4.47
C ALA A 48 6.55 -23.05 4.69
N GLU A 49 6.10 -23.49 5.88
CA GLU A 49 4.69 -23.45 6.27
C GLU A 49 4.16 -22.01 6.33
N ALA A 50 4.88 -21.09 6.96
CA ALA A 50 4.47 -19.68 7.06
C ALA A 50 4.26 -19.05 5.67
N VAL A 51 5.18 -19.29 4.71
CA VAL A 51 5.05 -18.79 3.34
C VAL A 51 3.86 -19.41 2.62
N SER A 52 3.66 -20.72 2.78
CA SER A 52 2.56 -21.46 2.14
C SER A 52 1.21 -21.00 2.68
N ARG A 53 1.07 -20.88 4.00
CA ARG A 53 -0.16 -20.43 4.67
C ARG A 53 -0.49 -18.99 4.36
N LEU A 54 0.51 -18.10 4.31
CA LEU A 54 0.30 -16.71 3.92
C LEU A 54 -0.49 -16.60 2.61
N LYS A 55 -0.10 -17.36 1.57
CA LYS A 55 -0.79 -17.31 0.28
C LYS A 55 -2.16 -17.99 0.29
N ALA A 56 -2.32 -19.05 1.08
CA ALA A 56 -3.53 -19.87 1.11
C ALA A 56 -4.63 -19.30 2.00
N GLU A 57 -4.28 -18.65 3.11
CA GLU A 57 -5.19 -18.29 4.19
C GLU A 57 -5.48 -16.79 4.30
N VAL A 58 -4.54 -15.93 3.84
CA VAL A 58 -4.75 -14.48 3.85
C VAL A 58 -5.96 -14.11 3.00
N LYS A 59 -6.83 -13.27 3.57
CA LYS A 59 -8.01 -12.71 2.92
C LYS A 59 -7.83 -11.22 2.66
N TYR A 60 -8.71 -10.69 1.83
CA TYR A 60 -8.90 -9.26 1.70
C TYR A 60 -10.18 -8.86 2.44
N CYS A 61 -10.09 -7.81 3.24
CA CYS A 61 -11.22 -7.27 3.99
C CYS A 61 -12.36 -6.88 3.03
N LYS A 62 -13.57 -7.38 3.25
CA LYS A 62 -14.74 -7.10 2.41
C LYS A 62 -15.17 -5.62 2.43
N VAL A 63 -14.70 -4.84 3.42
CA VAL A 63 -15.06 -3.43 3.60
C VAL A 63 -14.01 -2.48 3.00
N CYS A 64 -12.72 -2.73 3.26
CA CYS A 64 -11.65 -1.79 2.91
C CYS A 64 -10.58 -2.35 2.00
N HIS A 65 -10.65 -3.61 1.60
CA HIS A 65 -9.70 -4.33 0.73
C HIS A 65 -8.26 -4.44 1.30
N ASN A 66 -8.04 -4.11 2.58
CA ASN A 66 -6.78 -4.39 3.26
C ASN A 66 -6.63 -5.90 3.51
N ILE A 67 -5.40 -6.39 3.67
CA ILE A 67 -5.17 -7.79 4.06
C ILE A 67 -5.68 -8.06 5.49
N SER A 68 -6.18 -9.27 5.70
CA SER A 68 -6.78 -9.69 6.96
C SER A 68 -6.79 -11.21 7.07
N ASP A 69 -6.79 -11.72 8.29
CA ASP A 69 -7.03 -13.15 8.56
C ASP A 69 -8.55 -13.48 8.61
N THR A 70 -9.38 -12.45 8.67
CA THR A 70 -10.86 -12.55 8.75
C THR A 70 -11.53 -11.76 7.63
N ASP A 71 -12.83 -11.97 7.44
CA ASP A 71 -13.62 -11.30 6.39
C ASP A 71 -13.70 -9.78 6.58
N VAL A 72 -13.60 -9.29 7.82
CA VAL A 72 -13.51 -7.87 8.17
C VAL A 72 -12.25 -7.68 9.01
N CYS A 73 -11.35 -6.77 8.56
CA CYS A 73 -10.07 -6.55 9.24
C CYS A 73 -10.26 -5.88 10.62
N PRO A 74 -9.26 -5.99 11.51
CA PRO A 74 -9.33 -5.38 12.85
C PRO A 74 -9.59 -3.87 12.82
N ILE A 75 -9.10 -3.15 11.81
CA ILE A 75 -9.34 -1.71 11.66
C ILE A 75 -10.82 -1.42 11.39
N CYS A 76 -11.44 -2.14 10.46
CA CYS A 76 -12.86 -1.96 10.15
C CYS A 76 -13.80 -2.47 11.25
N ALA A 77 -13.37 -3.45 12.05
CA ALA A 77 -14.12 -4.00 13.15
C ALA A 77 -14.02 -3.16 14.44
N ASP A 78 -13.10 -2.21 14.52
CA ASP A 78 -12.95 -1.38 15.73
C ASP A 78 -13.93 -0.21 15.73
N HIS A 79 -15.01 -0.36 16.50
CA HIS A 79 -16.06 0.67 16.66
C HIS A 79 -15.61 1.93 17.40
N ARG A 80 -14.39 1.96 17.94
CA ARG A 80 -13.82 3.17 18.56
C ARG A 80 -13.27 4.12 17.51
N ARG A 81 -13.06 3.65 16.28
CA ARG A 81 -12.61 4.47 15.16
C ARG A 81 -13.74 5.29 14.59
N ASP A 82 -13.41 6.43 14.03
CA ASP A 82 -14.35 7.27 13.31
C ASP A 82 -14.80 6.57 12.02
N GLN A 83 -16.06 6.12 12.02
CA GLN A 83 -16.66 5.42 10.88
C GLN A 83 -17.02 6.37 9.73
N SER A 84 -17.05 7.68 10.00
CA SER A 84 -17.48 8.71 9.04
C SER A 84 -16.34 9.22 8.16
N THR A 85 -15.08 8.94 8.51
CA THR A 85 -13.89 9.38 7.77
C THR A 85 -13.15 8.21 7.14
N VAL A 86 -12.96 8.23 5.82
CA VAL A 86 -12.27 7.18 5.05
C VAL A 86 -11.03 7.72 4.37
N CYS A 87 -9.87 7.17 4.69
CA CYS A 87 -8.60 7.44 4.02
C CYS A 87 -8.40 6.44 2.87
N VAL A 88 -8.34 6.95 1.65
CA VAL A 88 -8.12 6.18 0.43
C VAL A 88 -6.63 6.12 0.13
N VAL A 89 -6.11 4.93 0.02
CA VAL A 89 -4.69 4.64 -0.24
C VAL A 89 -4.53 3.73 -1.45
N GLU A 90 -3.35 3.76 -2.05
CA GLU A 90 -3.03 2.92 -3.19
C GLU A 90 -2.88 1.45 -2.79
N ASN A 91 -2.12 1.19 -1.72
CA ASN A 91 -1.71 -0.16 -1.35
C ASN A 91 -1.67 -0.36 0.18
N ILE A 92 -1.38 -1.59 0.58
CA ILE A 92 -1.36 -2.01 1.98
C ILE A 92 -0.20 -1.36 2.76
N GLN A 93 0.94 -1.10 2.09
CA GLN A 93 2.09 -0.44 2.72
C GLN A 93 1.73 0.97 3.17
N ASP A 94 0.87 1.67 2.43
CA ASP A 94 0.40 3.01 2.78
C ASP A 94 -0.46 2.98 4.06
N VAL A 95 -1.34 1.97 4.20
CA VAL A 95 -2.09 1.75 5.45
C VAL A 95 -1.12 1.60 6.62
N MET A 96 -0.12 0.74 6.48
CA MET A 96 0.88 0.51 7.53
C MET A 96 1.67 1.78 7.87
N ALA A 97 2.04 2.57 6.86
CA ALA A 97 2.78 3.82 7.04
C ALA A 97 1.94 4.86 7.82
N ILE A 98 0.66 5.01 7.48
CA ILE A 98 -0.25 5.94 8.16
C ILE A 98 -0.55 5.46 9.58
N GLU A 99 -0.85 4.18 9.80
CA GLU A 99 -1.10 3.61 11.13
C GLU A 99 0.10 3.79 12.08
N ASN A 100 1.33 3.64 11.56
CA ASN A 100 2.54 3.85 12.35
C ASN A 100 2.68 5.29 12.87
N THR A 101 2.03 6.27 12.27
CA THR A 101 2.01 7.64 12.78
C THR A 101 1.16 7.81 14.04
N GLN A 102 0.19 6.94 14.27
CA GLN A 102 -0.81 7.01 15.35
C GLN A 102 -1.62 8.32 15.36
N GLN A 103 -1.71 9.01 14.22
CA GLN A 103 -2.43 10.28 14.08
C GLN A 103 -3.80 10.15 13.40
N PHE A 104 -4.04 9.04 12.71
CA PHE A 104 -5.29 8.80 12.00
C PHE A 104 -6.14 7.75 12.71
N HIS A 105 -7.37 8.10 13.03
CA HIS A 105 -8.31 7.24 13.75
C HIS A 105 -9.57 6.91 12.96
N GLY A 106 -9.59 7.21 11.66
CA GLY A 106 -10.66 6.82 10.75
C GLY A 106 -10.46 5.43 10.16
N LEU A 107 -11.20 5.14 9.10
CA LEU A 107 -11.14 3.91 8.33
C LEU A 107 -10.33 4.08 7.05
N TYR A 108 -9.96 2.97 6.44
CA TYR A 108 -9.24 2.97 5.16
C TYR A 108 -10.07 2.41 4.02
N HIS A 109 -9.61 2.69 2.81
CA HIS A 109 -10.01 2.03 1.58
C HIS A 109 -8.78 1.85 0.68
N VAL A 110 -8.40 0.59 0.44
CA VAL A 110 -7.23 0.24 -0.36
C VAL A 110 -7.69 0.02 -1.79
N LEU A 111 -7.14 0.80 -2.73
CA LEU A 111 -7.51 0.71 -4.15
C LEU A 111 -6.88 -0.50 -4.86
N GLY A 112 -5.72 -0.97 -4.40
CA GLY A 112 -4.94 -2.02 -5.05
C GLY A 112 -4.09 -1.53 -6.23
N GLY A 113 -4.04 -0.22 -6.47
CA GLY A 113 -3.25 0.45 -7.51
C GLY A 113 -3.75 1.84 -7.82
N VAL A 114 -3.21 2.41 -8.91
CA VAL A 114 -3.62 3.70 -9.49
C VAL A 114 -3.96 3.54 -10.97
N ILE A 115 -4.73 4.47 -11.52
CA ILE A 115 -5.02 4.52 -12.96
C ILE A 115 -3.71 4.81 -13.69
N SER A 116 -3.20 3.83 -14.42
CA SER A 116 -1.97 3.91 -15.21
C SER A 116 -2.19 3.28 -16.58
N PRO A 117 -2.56 4.06 -17.60
CA PRO A 117 -2.76 3.55 -18.96
C PRO A 117 -1.50 2.90 -19.55
N MET A 118 -0.32 3.36 -19.15
CA MET A 118 0.96 2.81 -19.60
C MET A 118 1.18 1.38 -19.08
N ASP A 119 0.68 1.07 -17.89
CA ASP A 119 0.74 -0.26 -17.28
C ASP A 119 -0.52 -1.09 -17.56
N GLY A 120 -1.45 -0.56 -18.35
CA GLY A 120 -2.71 -1.20 -18.68
C GLY A 120 -3.75 -1.20 -17.56
N MET A 121 -3.53 -0.40 -16.50
CA MET A 121 -4.42 -0.30 -15.34
C MET A 121 -5.49 0.77 -15.56
N GLY A 122 -6.73 0.35 -15.74
CA GLY A 122 -7.90 1.22 -15.83
C GLY A 122 -8.67 1.36 -14.51
N PRO A 123 -9.71 2.20 -14.49
CA PRO A 123 -10.55 2.38 -13.29
C PRO A 123 -11.28 1.10 -12.83
N ALA A 124 -11.51 0.16 -13.73
CA ALA A 124 -12.18 -1.11 -13.43
C ALA A 124 -11.24 -2.17 -12.81
N ASP A 125 -9.92 -1.93 -12.88
CA ASP A 125 -8.91 -2.86 -12.37
C ASP A 125 -8.55 -2.58 -10.91
N ILE A 126 -9.10 -1.50 -10.33
CA ILE A 126 -8.84 -1.04 -8.95
C ILE A 126 -10.17 -0.79 -8.23
N GLU A 127 -10.15 -0.79 -6.89
CA GLU A 127 -11.32 -0.80 -6.02
C GLU A 127 -12.03 0.58 -5.87
N ILE A 128 -12.28 1.28 -6.99
CA ILE A 128 -13.00 2.57 -6.98
C ILE A 128 -14.50 2.38 -6.85
N ASP A 129 -15.10 1.41 -7.54
CA ASP A 129 -16.55 1.21 -7.53
C ASP A 129 -17.05 0.79 -6.14
N SER A 130 -16.28 -0.01 -5.40
CA SER A 130 -16.55 -0.38 -4.02
C SER A 130 -16.47 0.83 -3.07
N LEU A 131 -15.55 1.78 -3.30
CA LEU A 131 -15.49 3.06 -2.58
C LEU A 131 -16.76 3.89 -2.81
N ILE A 132 -17.17 4.04 -4.09
CA ILE A 132 -18.35 4.83 -4.45
C ILE A 132 -19.60 4.24 -3.80
N LYS A 133 -19.75 2.91 -3.83
CA LYS A 133 -20.85 2.20 -3.17
C LYS A 133 -20.86 2.49 -1.68
N ARG A 134 -19.71 2.35 -1.00
CA ARG A 134 -19.55 2.60 0.42
C ARG A 134 -19.96 4.02 0.82
N VAL A 135 -19.54 5.02 0.06
CA VAL A 135 -19.93 6.43 0.29
C VAL A 135 -21.43 6.62 0.05
N GLY A 136 -22.00 5.94 -0.94
CA GLY A 136 -23.43 6.01 -1.25
C GLY A 136 -24.35 5.40 -0.17
N GLU A 137 -23.83 4.55 0.73
CA GLU A 137 -24.55 3.99 1.88
C GLU A 137 -24.79 5.03 3.00
N GLY A 138 -24.17 6.21 2.93
CA GLY A 138 -24.54 7.40 3.70
C GLY A 138 -23.86 7.58 5.05
N GLU A 139 -22.98 6.68 5.47
CA GLU A 139 -22.25 6.80 6.75
C GLU A 139 -20.97 7.67 6.62
N VAL A 140 -20.38 7.74 5.41
CA VAL A 140 -19.12 8.45 5.16
C VAL A 140 -19.41 9.92 4.87
N THR A 141 -18.82 10.82 5.67
CA THR A 141 -18.91 12.28 5.53
C THR A 141 -17.66 12.92 4.97
N GLU A 142 -16.50 12.26 5.11
CA GLU A 142 -15.22 12.73 4.55
C GLU A 142 -14.42 11.57 3.92
N VAL A 143 -13.90 11.83 2.73
CA VAL A 143 -12.93 10.97 2.03
C VAL A 143 -11.62 11.72 1.92
N ILE A 144 -10.55 11.18 2.51
CA ILE A 144 -9.19 11.71 2.42
C ILE A 144 -8.44 10.93 1.34
N LEU A 145 -8.00 11.60 0.29
CA LEU A 145 -7.20 10.99 -0.79
C LEU A 145 -5.72 11.04 -0.39
N ALA A 146 -5.14 9.89 -0.09
CA ALA A 146 -3.76 9.73 0.34
C ALA A 146 -2.94 8.93 -0.68
N LEU A 147 -3.12 9.24 -1.97
CA LEU A 147 -2.34 8.63 -3.05
C LEU A 147 -1.01 9.34 -3.24
N SER A 148 -0.03 8.62 -3.77
CA SER A 148 1.28 9.15 -4.12
C SER A 148 1.17 10.37 -5.04
N PRO A 149 2.00 11.42 -4.85
CA PRO A 149 1.94 12.66 -5.63
C PRO A 149 2.61 12.51 -7.00
N THR A 150 2.24 11.46 -7.72
CA THR A 150 2.64 11.17 -9.11
C THR A 150 1.55 11.62 -10.08
N MET A 151 1.82 11.59 -11.38
CA MET A 151 0.82 11.91 -12.41
C MET A 151 -0.35 10.91 -12.38
N GLU A 152 -0.07 9.64 -12.16
CA GLU A 152 -1.04 8.55 -12.04
C GLU A 152 -1.90 8.74 -10.77
N GLY A 153 -1.26 9.08 -9.63
CA GLY A 153 -1.96 9.35 -8.38
C GLY A 153 -2.86 10.59 -8.50
N ASP A 154 -2.40 11.67 -9.11
CA ASP A 154 -3.21 12.88 -9.35
C ASP A 154 -4.37 12.60 -10.32
N THR A 155 -4.14 11.81 -11.38
CA THR A 155 -5.20 11.37 -12.31
C THR A 155 -6.26 10.54 -11.58
N THR A 156 -5.82 9.61 -10.72
CA THR A 156 -6.71 8.76 -9.93
C THR A 156 -7.50 9.59 -8.92
N ASN A 157 -6.85 10.53 -8.22
CA ASN A 157 -7.51 11.48 -7.31
C ASN A 157 -8.62 12.26 -8.01
N PHE A 158 -8.32 12.79 -9.22
CA PHE A 158 -9.30 13.54 -9.99
C PHE A 158 -10.48 12.67 -10.44
N TYR A 159 -10.21 11.45 -10.87
CA TYR A 159 -11.25 10.50 -11.25
C TYR A 159 -12.18 10.17 -10.07
N ILE A 160 -11.62 9.83 -8.91
CA ILE A 160 -12.37 9.54 -7.68
C ILE A 160 -13.21 10.76 -7.28
N TYR A 161 -12.60 11.95 -7.24
CA TYR A 161 -13.31 13.21 -6.91
C TYR A 161 -14.54 13.41 -7.81
N ARG A 162 -14.38 13.26 -9.13
CA ARG A 162 -15.50 13.40 -10.08
C ARG A 162 -16.62 12.38 -9.83
N LYS A 163 -16.27 11.16 -9.46
CA LYS A 163 -17.25 10.10 -9.17
C LYS A 163 -17.98 10.35 -7.85
N LEU A 164 -17.30 10.91 -6.85
CA LEU A 164 -17.88 11.20 -5.53
C LEU A 164 -18.64 12.54 -5.48
N ALA A 165 -18.39 13.47 -6.40
CA ALA A 165 -19.03 14.79 -6.42
C ALA A 165 -20.57 14.74 -6.29
N PRO A 166 -21.31 13.82 -6.92
CA PRO A 166 -22.77 13.75 -6.78
C PRO A 166 -23.26 13.38 -5.37
N SER A 167 -22.44 12.72 -4.54
CA SER A 167 -22.81 12.34 -3.18
C SER A 167 -22.75 13.49 -2.18
N GLY A 168 -22.07 14.57 -2.52
CA GLY A 168 -21.86 15.71 -1.61
C GLY A 168 -20.89 15.42 -0.46
N VAL A 169 -20.21 14.27 -0.45
CA VAL A 169 -19.19 13.95 0.54
C VAL A 169 -18.02 14.92 0.46
N LYS A 170 -17.47 15.32 1.61
CA LYS A 170 -16.27 16.14 1.66
C LYS A 170 -15.08 15.33 1.16
N VAL A 171 -14.35 15.82 0.17
CA VAL A 171 -13.13 15.21 -0.33
C VAL A 171 -11.93 16.09 -0.03
N SER A 172 -10.95 15.56 0.67
CA SER A 172 -9.70 16.23 1.01
C SER A 172 -8.50 15.40 0.49
N VAL A 173 -7.34 16.03 0.42
CA VAL A 173 -6.08 15.39 -0.01
C VAL A 173 -5.06 15.61 1.09
N ILE A 174 -4.19 14.63 1.36
CA ILE A 174 -3.09 14.81 2.31
C ILE A 174 -2.23 16.01 1.92
N ALA A 175 -1.78 16.76 2.94
CA ALA A 175 -0.94 17.92 2.72
C ALA A 175 0.37 17.54 1.99
N ARG A 176 0.74 18.36 1.03
CA ARG A 176 2.00 18.24 0.27
C ARG A 176 2.90 19.39 0.63
N GLY A 177 4.12 19.09 1.03
CA GLY A 177 5.03 20.15 1.48
C GLY A 177 6.44 19.65 1.72
N ILE A 178 7.27 20.51 2.30
CA ILE A 178 8.66 20.23 2.63
C ILE A 178 8.70 19.33 3.86
N ALA A 179 9.52 18.27 3.77
CA ALA A 179 9.68 17.34 4.89
C ALA A 179 10.33 18.02 6.10
N VAL A 180 9.86 17.68 7.29
CA VAL A 180 10.39 18.21 8.56
C VAL A 180 11.86 17.79 8.70
N GLY A 181 12.72 18.76 9.02
CA GLY A 181 14.16 18.55 9.18
C GLY A 181 14.98 18.69 7.90
N ASN A 182 14.37 18.91 6.74
CA ASN A 182 15.08 19.19 5.51
C ASN A 182 15.36 20.69 5.36
N GLU A 183 16.55 21.02 4.83
CA GLU A 183 16.88 22.39 4.44
C GLU A 183 16.21 22.75 3.11
N LEU A 184 15.79 23.99 2.93
CA LEU A 184 15.05 24.44 1.74
C LEU A 184 15.85 24.26 0.45
N GLU A 185 17.19 24.36 0.52
CA GLU A 185 18.07 24.24 -0.65
C GLU A 185 18.09 22.83 -1.27
N TYR A 186 17.70 21.80 -0.47
CA TYR A 186 17.61 20.41 -0.96
C TYR A 186 16.20 20.02 -1.42
N ALA A 187 15.22 20.92 -1.28
CA ALA A 187 13.88 20.67 -1.79
C ALA A 187 13.86 20.87 -3.32
N ASP A 188 13.19 19.97 -4.03
CA ASP A 188 12.97 20.15 -5.46
C ASP A 188 12.07 21.38 -5.74
N GLU A 189 12.27 22.02 -6.90
CA GLU A 189 11.60 23.26 -7.28
C GLU A 189 10.06 23.12 -7.29
N VAL A 190 9.53 21.97 -7.67
CA VAL A 190 8.07 21.73 -7.75
C VAL A 190 7.48 21.67 -6.35
N THR A 191 8.13 20.91 -5.44
CA THR A 191 7.71 20.80 -4.03
C THR A 191 7.79 22.15 -3.34
N LEU A 192 8.90 22.90 -3.54
CA LEU A 192 9.06 24.22 -2.94
C LEU A 192 8.01 25.22 -3.47
N GLY A 193 7.79 25.24 -4.78
CA GLY A 193 6.78 26.09 -5.40
C GLY A 193 5.36 25.80 -4.91
N ARG A 194 4.98 24.51 -4.82
CA ARG A 194 3.69 24.07 -4.27
C ARG A 194 3.53 24.44 -2.79
N SER A 195 4.59 24.28 -1.99
CA SER A 195 4.56 24.63 -0.57
C SER A 195 4.33 26.12 -0.34
N ILE A 196 4.94 26.99 -1.16
CA ILE A 196 4.71 28.45 -1.12
C ILE A 196 3.28 28.80 -1.57
N ALA A 197 2.80 28.17 -2.64
CA ALA A 197 1.44 28.42 -3.15
C ALA A 197 0.37 28.01 -2.13
N ASN A 198 0.56 26.85 -1.45
CA ASN A 198 -0.37 26.29 -0.48
C ASN A 198 0.01 26.61 0.99
N ARG A 199 0.77 27.68 1.22
CA ARG A 199 1.18 28.08 2.57
C ARG A 199 -0.01 28.30 3.50
N THR A 200 0.11 27.86 4.72
CA THR A 200 -0.88 28.10 5.79
C THR A 200 -0.52 29.33 6.61
N LEU A 201 -1.52 29.93 7.25
CA LEU A 201 -1.27 31.00 8.22
C LEU A 201 -0.50 30.42 9.43
N PHE A 202 0.43 31.24 9.95
CA PHE A 202 1.13 30.89 11.19
C PHE A 202 0.21 31.24 12.36
N GLU A 203 -0.24 30.21 13.09
CA GLU A 203 -1.06 30.34 14.29
C GLU A 203 -0.29 29.80 15.48
N GLU A 204 -0.36 30.48 16.62
CA GLU A 204 0.12 29.92 17.88
C GLU A 204 -0.74 28.69 18.26
N LYS A 205 -0.07 27.55 18.47
CA LYS A 205 -0.72 26.31 18.93
C LYS A 205 -0.79 26.27 20.45
#